data_b20c9252818041d4c18d8dcad689c34a
#
_entry.id   b20c9252818041d4c18d8dcad689c34a
#
_cell.length_a   1.000
_cell.length_b   1.000
_cell.length_c   1.000
_cell.angle_alpha   90.00
_cell.angle_beta   90.00
_cell.angle_gamma   90.00
#
_symmetry.space_group_name_H-M   'P 1'
#
loop_
_entity.id
_entity.type
_entity.pdbx_description
1 polymer ?
#
loop_
_entity_poly.entity_id
_entity_poly.type
_entity_poly.pdbx_seq_one_letter_code
_entity_poly.pdbx_strand_id
1 'polypeptide(L)'
;MQKPNSYDTTQAAGEFEPITLGGHKMVIKQVSERQSQGGLNMIVVLFDFADGDEQAGYFMKQFENDIHPDKKYPNAGTNYMVIDESVDYGVRNLKTFITCVEKSNPGFAVKWGDNFGQQFKGKLIGGIFRLEKDWYDNKEVKRHKLAWFRSVEGIKDADIPEERITKAYDDHLKEKAIMGANPAGTDFMSIPDGIDEELPFN
;
A
#
# COMPACT_ATOMS: atom_id res chain seq x y z
N MET A 1 -10.22 32.32 -28.25
CA MET A 1 -10.40 30.88 -27.96
C MET A 1 -11.67 30.74 -27.14
N GLN A 2 -12.57 29.86 -27.54
CA GLN A 2 -13.79 29.59 -26.75
C GLN A 2 -13.46 28.61 -25.63
N LYS A 3 -14.13 28.80 -24.47
CA LYS A 3 -13.97 27.90 -23.32
C LYS A 3 -14.52 26.52 -23.67
N PRO A 4 -13.76 25.43 -23.46
CA PRO A 4 -14.27 24.07 -23.68
C PRO A 4 -15.46 23.76 -22.76
N ASN A 5 -16.45 23.03 -23.26
CA ASN A 5 -17.67 22.71 -22.51
C ASN A 5 -17.39 21.91 -21.23
N SER A 6 -16.34 21.10 -21.20
CA SER A 6 -15.94 20.28 -20.06
C SER A 6 -14.97 20.98 -19.10
N TYR A 7 -14.56 22.23 -19.38
CA TYR A 7 -13.51 22.91 -18.61
C TYR A 7 -13.84 23.01 -17.10
N ASP A 8 -15.08 23.35 -16.75
CA ASP A 8 -15.48 23.53 -15.36
C ASP A 8 -15.67 22.20 -14.59
N THR A 9 -15.88 21.12 -15.33
CA THR A 9 -16.07 19.77 -14.75
C THR A 9 -14.80 18.92 -14.79
N THR A 10 -13.77 19.38 -15.51
CA THR A 10 -12.48 18.68 -15.60
C THR A 10 -11.60 19.10 -14.43
N GLN A 11 -11.14 18.12 -13.67
CA GLN A 11 -10.19 18.33 -12.58
C GLN A 11 -8.78 18.58 -13.14
N ALA A 12 -8.08 19.58 -12.61
CA ALA A 12 -6.70 19.84 -13.01
C ALA A 12 -5.78 18.66 -12.64
N ALA A 13 -4.76 18.42 -13.45
CA ALA A 13 -3.80 17.36 -13.18
C ALA A 13 -3.08 17.63 -11.85
N GLY A 14 -3.05 16.63 -10.97
CA GLY A 14 -2.41 16.72 -9.66
C GLY A 14 -3.30 17.24 -8.52
N GLU A 15 -4.51 17.68 -8.77
CA GLU A 15 -5.47 18.15 -7.76
C GLU A 15 -6.40 17.03 -7.25
N PHE A 16 -5.85 15.87 -6.92
CA PHE A 16 -6.62 14.83 -6.26
C PHE A 16 -6.56 15.02 -4.74
N GLU A 17 -7.73 15.09 -4.12
CA GLU A 17 -7.82 15.03 -2.66
C GLU A 17 -7.21 13.72 -2.16
N PRO A 18 -6.49 13.72 -1.03
CA PRO A 18 -5.98 12.49 -0.46
C PRO A 18 -7.14 11.57 -0.04
N ILE A 19 -6.91 10.26 -0.08
CA ILE A 19 -7.86 9.28 0.45
C ILE A 19 -8.09 9.59 1.93
N THR A 20 -9.34 9.61 2.39
CA THR A 20 -9.64 9.72 3.81
C THR A 20 -9.19 8.47 4.56
N LEU A 21 -8.79 8.61 5.84
CA LEU A 21 -8.37 7.47 6.64
C LEU A 21 -9.59 6.80 7.30
N GLY A 22 -9.51 5.50 7.48
CA GLY A 22 -10.58 4.72 8.10
C GLY A 22 -11.34 3.85 7.13
N GLY A 23 -12.61 3.64 7.42
CA GLY A 23 -13.45 2.67 6.71
C GLY A 23 -14.04 3.20 5.42
N HIS A 24 -13.83 2.51 4.32
CA HIS A 24 -14.42 2.81 3.01
C HIS A 24 -15.23 1.63 2.49
N LYS A 25 -16.40 1.95 1.94
CA LYS A 25 -17.18 0.99 1.15
C LYS A 25 -16.59 0.91 -0.24
N MET A 26 -16.20 -0.28 -0.67
CA MET A 26 -15.52 -0.50 -1.95
C MET A 26 -16.30 -1.43 -2.86
N VAL A 27 -16.06 -1.32 -4.16
CA VAL A 27 -16.52 -2.24 -5.20
C VAL A 27 -15.31 -2.87 -5.89
N ILE A 28 -15.33 -4.18 -6.03
CA ILE A 28 -14.25 -4.92 -6.72
C ILE A 28 -14.44 -4.74 -8.23
N LYS A 29 -13.39 -4.23 -8.89
CA LYS A 29 -13.37 -4.05 -10.35
C LYS A 29 -12.85 -5.31 -11.05
N GLN A 30 -11.81 -5.92 -10.48
CA GLN A 30 -11.18 -7.12 -11.04
C GLN A 30 -10.44 -7.90 -9.96
N VAL A 31 -10.46 -9.21 -10.06
CA VAL A 31 -9.55 -10.11 -9.34
C VAL A 31 -8.83 -10.95 -10.39
N SER A 32 -7.52 -11.04 -10.30
CA SER A 32 -6.69 -11.85 -11.18
C SER A 32 -5.67 -12.65 -10.37
N GLU A 33 -5.40 -13.87 -10.80
CA GLU A 33 -4.39 -14.73 -10.21
C GLU A 33 -3.03 -14.43 -10.85
N ARG A 34 -1.98 -14.39 -10.06
CA ARG A 34 -0.60 -14.16 -10.51
C ARG A 34 0.38 -14.92 -9.63
N GLN A 35 1.63 -14.97 -10.09
CA GLN A 35 2.76 -15.34 -9.25
C GLN A 35 3.59 -14.11 -8.90
N SER A 36 4.11 -14.07 -7.68
CA SER A 36 5.08 -13.07 -7.23
C SER A 36 6.44 -13.31 -7.92
N GLN A 37 7.34 -12.35 -7.82
CA GLN A 37 8.72 -12.52 -8.32
C GLN A 37 9.44 -13.72 -7.65
N GLY A 38 9.06 -14.07 -6.43
CA GLY A 38 9.57 -15.24 -5.70
C GLY A 38 8.79 -16.54 -5.98
N GLY A 39 7.89 -16.56 -6.97
CA GLY A 39 7.13 -17.75 -7.36
C GLY A 39 5.92 -18.09 -6.47
N LEU A 40 5.61 -17.27 -5.45
CA LEU A 40 4.44 -17.50 -4.60
C LEU A 40 3.14 -17.15 -5.32
N ASN A 41 2.12 -17.98 -5.14
CA ASN A 41 0.80 -17.70 -5.66
C ASN A 41 0.18 -16.49 -4.97
N MET A 42 -0.42 -15.59 -5.76
CA MET A 42 -1.05 -14.38 -5.28
C MET A 42 -2.28 -14.01 -6.11
N ILE A 43 -3.18 -13.26 -5.50
CA ILE A 43 -4.24 -12.56 -6.22
C ILE A 43 -3.97 -11.04 -6.22
N VAL A 44 -4.34 -10.42 -7.31
CA VAL A 44 -4.35 -8.97 -7.46
C VAL A 44 -5.80 -8.52 -7.51
N VAL A 45 -6.18 -7.70 -6.55
CA VAL A 45 -7.54 -7.16 -6.43
C VAL A 45 -7.52 -5.69 -6.80
N LEU A 46 -8.19 -5.33 -7.90
CA LEU A 46 -8.45 -3.94 -8.26
C LEU A 46 -9.81 -3.56 -7.69
N PHE A 47 -9.88 -2.45 -7.00
CA PHE A 47 -11.10 -1.95 -6.38
C PHE A 47 -11.23 -0.44 -6.54
N ASP A 48 -12.44 0.06 -6.36
CA ASP A 48 -12.74 1.48 -6.31
C ASP A 48 -13.67 1.76 -5.13
N PHE A 49 -13.80 2.99 -4.72
CA PHE A 49 -14.81 3.35 -3.74
C PHE A 49 -16.19 3.28 -4.40
N ALA A 50 -17.09 2.59 -3.70
CA ALA A 50 -18.42 2.28 -4.21
C ALA A 50 -19.39 3.46 -4.05
N ASP A 51 -20.49 3.42 -4.77
CA ASP A 51 -21.58 4.37 -4.59
C ASP A 51 -22.04 4.43 -3.12
N GLY A 52 -22.20 5.65 -2.60
CA GLY A 52 -22.50 5.92 -1.21
C GLY A 52 -21.30 6.03 -0.28
N ASP A 53 -20.07 5.88 -0.80
CA ASP A 53 -18.84 6.33 -0.14
C ASP A 53 -18.58 7.79 -0.44
N GLU A 54 -17.96 8.54 0.49
CA GLU A 54 -17.66 9.97 0.32
C GLU A 54 -16.76 10.25 -0.89
N GLN A 55 -15.89 9.30 -1.23
CA GLN A 55 -14.96 9.40 -2.35
C GLN A 55 -15.29 8.42 -3.50
N ALA A 56 -16.58 8.18 -3.74
CA ALA A 56 -17.03 7.25 -4.79
C ALA A 56 -16.36 7.49 -6.16
N GLY A 57 -15.86 6.41 -6.77
CA GLY A 57 -15.20 6.45 -8.08
C GLY A 57 -13.80 7.09 -8.09
N TYR A 58 -13.17 7.24 -6.94
CA TYR A 58 -11.89 7.93 -6.78
C TYR A 58 -10.77 7.38 -7.68
N PHE A 59 -10.56 6.07 -7.68
CA PHE A 59 -9.49 5.45 -8.45
C PHE A 59 -9.79 5.41 -9.95
N MET A 60 -11.06 5.24 -10.31
CA MET A 60 -11.47 5.28 -11.72
C MET A 60 -11.28 6.67 -12.30
N LYS A 61 -11.65 7.72 -11.57
CA LYS A 61 -11.41 9.12 -11.99
C LYS A 61 -9.91 9.38 -12.19
N GLN A 62 -9.05 8.91 -11.27
CA GLN A 62 -7.60 9.02 -11.45
C GLN A 62 -7.11 8.29 -12.70
N PHE A 63 -7.60 7.08 -12.92
CA PHE A 63 -7.22 6.28 -14.09
C PHE A 63 -7.70 6.92 -15.40
N GLU A 64 -8.90 7.46 -15.44
CA GLU A 64 -9.45 8.11 -16.64
C GLU A 64 -8.72 9.42 -16.96
N ASN A 65 -8.36 10.19 -15.93
CA ASN A 65 -7.65 11.46 -16.07
C ASN A 65 -6.14 11.30 -16.35
N ASP A 66 -5.60 10.09 -16.22
CA ASP A 66 -4.22 9.82 -16.59
C ASP A 66 -4.06 9.85 -18.12
N ILE A 67 -3.22 10.76 -18.61
CA ILE A 67 -2.97 11.00 -20.05
C ILE A 67 -1.85 10.13 -20.62
N HIS A 68 -1.18 9.34 -19.79
CA HIS A 68 -0.07 8.50 -20.24
C HIS A 68 -0.58 7.37 -21.14
N PRO A 69 0.10 7.06 -22.27
CA PRO A 69 -0.34 6.02 -23.20
C PRO A 69 -0.36 4.63 -22.54
N ASP A 70 0.54 4.36 -21.61
CA ASP A 70 0.66 3.11 -20.87
C ASP A 70 0.09 3.23 -19.45
N LYS A 71 -1.01 3.97 -19.29
CA LYS A 71 -1.62 4.20 -17.99
C LYS A 71 -1.97 2.91 -17.26
N LYS A 72 -1.69 2.89 -15.98
CA LYS A 72 -1.97 1.77 -15.09
C LYS A 72 -2.98 2.17 -14.04
N TYR A 73 -3.76 1.20 -13.59
CA TYR A 73 -4.68 1.43 -12.47
C TYR A 73 -3.90 1.87 -11.22
N PRO A 74 -4.42 2.86 -10.46
CA PRO A 74 -3.71 3.41 -9.31
C PRO A 74 -3.27 2.35 -8.29
N ASN A 75 -2.03 2.45 -7.82
CA ASN A 75 -1.49 1.50 -6.85
C ASN A 75 -2.27 1.47 -5.53
N ALA A 76 -2.84 2.61 -5.11
CA ALA A 76 -3.66 2.66 -3.91
C ALA A 76 -5.02 1.97 -4.07
N GLY A 77 -5.52 1.83 -5.32
CA GLY A 77 -6.70 1.04 -5.69
C GLY A 77 -6.39 -0.42 -6.02
N THR A 78 -5.15 -0.87 -5.78
CA THR A 78 -4.69 -2.23 -6.08
C THR A 78 -4.15 -2.89 -4.81
N ASN A 79 -4.66 -4.08 -4.50
CA ASN A 79 -4.13 -4.90 -3.42
C ASN A 79 -3.49 -6.17 -3.98
N TYR A 80 -2.24 -6.42 -3.59
CA TYR A 80 -1.48 -7.62 -3.92
C TYR A 80 -1.48 -8.54 -2.70
N MET A 81 -2.14 -9.66 -2.80
CA MET A 81 -2.35 -10.58 -1.70
C MET A 81 -1.73 -11.94 -2.00
N VAL A 82 -0.71 -12.32 -1.23
CA VAL A 82 -0.17 -13.68 -1.27
C VAL A 82 -1.22 -14.63 -0.70
N ILE A 83 -1.50 -15.71 -1.44
CA ILE A 83 -2.47 -16.75 -1.11
C ILE A 83 -1.83 -18.15 -1.10
N ASP A 84 -0.52 -18.22 -1.19
CA ASP A 84 0.25 -19.46 -1.26
C ASP A 84 0.18 -20.24 0.04
N GLU A 85 -0.07 -21.54 -0.06
CA GLU A 85 -0.17 -22.44 1.11
C GLU A 85 1.16 -22.65 1.81
N SER A 86 2.28 -22.37 1.14
CA SER A 86 3.62 -22.50 1.73
C SER A 86 3.94 -21.43 2.77
N VAL A 87 3.10 -20.39 2.87
CA VAL A 87 3.25 -19.32 3.86
C VAL A 87 2.07 -19.27 4.81
N ASP A 88 2.33 -19.15 6.11
CA ASP A 88 1.33 -19.24 7.18
C ASP A 88 0.14 -18.29 7.04
N TYR A 89 0.38 -17.10 6.44
CA TYR A 89 -0.65 -16.09 6.26
C TYR A 89 -1.40 -16.20 4.92
N GLY A 90 -0.92 -17.00 3.96
CA GLY A 90 -1.46 -17.04 2.61
C GLY A 90 -2.93 -17.48 2.58
N VAL A 91 -3.23 -18.67 3.09
CA VAL A 91 -4.58 -19.19 3.18
C VAL A 91 -5.48 -18.30 4.06
N ARG A 92 -4.93 -17.75 5.14
CA ARG A 92 -5.67 -16.82 6.04
C ARG A 92 -6.10 -15.56 5.29
N ASN A 93 -5.21 -14.98 4.48
CA ASN A 93 -5.51 -13.80 3.68
C ASN A 93 -6.67 -14.08 2.71
N LEU A 94 -6.58 -15.16 1.96
CA LEU A 94 -7.63 -15.59 1.03
C LEU A 94 -8.96 -15.81 1.75
N LYS A 95 -8.94 -16.55 2.87
CA LYS A 95 -10.13 -16.80 3.68
C LYS A 95 -10.76 -15.51 4.18
N THR A 96 -9.95 -14.57 4.66
CA THR A 96 -10.41 -13.27 5.13
C THR A 96 -11.08 -12.47 4.00
N PHE A 97 -10.43 -12.38 2.84
CA PHE A 97 -10.96 -11.70 1.66
C PHE A 97 -12.33 -12.29 1.25
N ILE A 98 -12.40 -13.60 1.04
CA ILE A 98 -13.64 -14.29 0.66
C ILE A 98 -14.74 -14.03 1.68
N THR A 99 -14.45 -14.22 2.97
CA THR A 99 -15.43 -14.01 4.05
C THR A 99 -15.95 -12.56 4.06
N CYS A 100 -15.08 -11.58 3.82
CA CYS A 100 -15.49 -10.17 3.76
C CYS A 100 -16.41 -9.90 2.56
N VAL A 101 -16.11 -10.49 1.39
CA VAL A 101 -16.96 -10.34 0.20
C VAL A 101 -18.31 -11.01 0.41
N GLU A 102 -18.34 -12.27 0.90
CA GLU A 102 -19.59 -13.00 1.14
C GLU A 102 -20.49 -12.27 2.14
N LYS A 103 -19.94 -11.78 3.25
CA LYS A 103 -20.70 -10.98 4.23
C LYS A 103 -21.22 -9.67 3.68
N SER A 104 -20.52 -9.08 2.71
CA SER A 104 -20.92 -7.82 2.09
C SER A 104 -21.95 -7.97 0.97
N ASN A 105 -22.18 -9.20 0.48
CA ASN A 105 -23.07 -9.48 -0.64
C ASN A 105 -24.00 -10.67 -0.30
N PRO A 106 -25.14 -10.41 0.35
CA PRO A 106 -26.08 -11.46 0.72
C PRO A 106 -26.46 -12.35 -0.46
N GLY A 107 -26.41 -13.67 -0.27
CA GLY A 107 -26.69 -14.67 -1.30
C GLY A 107 -25.51 -14.96 -2.26
N PHE A 108 -24.39 -14.29 -2.11
CA PHE A 108 -23.19 -14.63 -2.85
C PHE A 108 -22.37 -15.65 -2.04
N ALA A 109 -21.97 -16.73 -2.70
CA ALA A 109 -21.02 -17.71 -2.21
C ALA A 109 -19.98 -18.00 -3.27
N VAL A 110 -18.71 -18.03 -2.89
CA VAL A 110 -17.59 -18.25 -3.81
C VAL A 110 -17.62 -19.66 -4.38
N LYS A 111 -17.43 -19.76 -5.70
CA LYS A 111 -17.25 -21.01 -6.43
C LYS A 111 -15.78 -21.11 -6.85
N TRP A 112 -15.21 -22.30 -6.62
CA TRP A 112 -13.84 -22.61 -7.02
C TRP A 112 -13.80 -23.12 -8.46
N GLY A 113 -12.75 -22.79 -9.21
CA GLY A 113 -12.54 -23.22 -10.58
C GLY A 113 -11.98 -22.12 -11.48
N ASP A 114 -11.92 -22.39 -12.79
CA ASP A 114 -11.25 -21.56 -13.81
C ASP A 114 -11.73 -20.11 -13.90
N ASN A 115 -12.93 -19.82 -13.44
CA ASN A 115 -13.53 -18.49 -13.43
C ASN A 115 -13.49 -17.82 -12.03
N PHE A 116 -12.60 -18.28 -11.15
CA PHE A 116 -12.53 -17.79 -9.77
C PHE A 116 -12.53 -16.26 -9.67
N GLY A 117 -11.66 -15.59 -10.39
CA GLY A 117 -11.54 -14.13 -10.32
C GLY A 117 -12.75 -13.36 -10.87
N GLN A 118 -13.43 -13.88 -11.89
CA GLN A 118 -14.50 -13.15 -12.58
C GLN A 118 -15.75 -12.95 -11.72
N GLN A 119 -16.06 -13.89 -10.82
CA GLN A 119 -17.23 -13.82 -9.95
C GLN A 119 -17.23 -12.66 -8.95
N PHE A 120 -16.05 -12.07 -8.68
CA PHE A 120 -15.91 -10.96 -7.75
C PHE A 120 -16.21 -9.60 -8.39
N LYS A 121 -16.21 -9.49 -9.71
CA LYS A 121 -16.47 -8.21 -10.39
C LYS A 121 -17.82 -7.63 -9.99
N GLY A 122 -17.81 -6.36 -9.55
CA GLY A 122 -18.99 -5.65 -9.07
C GLY A 122 -19.45 -6.02 -7.65
N LYS A 123 -18.77 -6.94 -6.96
CA LYS A 123 -19.07 -7.26 -5.57
C LYS A 123 -18.57 -6.18 -4.62
N LEU A 124 -19.33 -5.96 -3.56
CA LEU A 124 -18.98 -5.02 -2.51
C LEU A 124 -18.01 -5.66 -1.51
N ILE A 125 -17.14 -4.83 -0.95
CA ILE A 125 -16.26 -5.17 0.17
C ILE A 125 -15.98 -3.90 0.96
N GLY A 126 -15.67 -4.01 2.23
CA GLY A 126 -15.15 -2.90 3.03
C GLY A 126 -13.62 -2.92 3.07
N GLY A 127 -13.02 -1.77 3.22
CA GLY A 127 -11.58 -1.62 3.43
C GLY A 127 -11.28 -0.59 4.48
N ILE A 128 -10.23 -0.80 5.26
CA ILE A 128 -9.73 0.16 6.23
C ILE A 128 -8.43 0.74 5.72
N PHE A 129 -8.40 2.06 5.56
CA PHE A 129 -7.23 2.79 5.07
C PHE A 129 -6.46 3.42 6.23
N ARG A 130 -5.14 3.40 6.10
CA ARG A 130 -4.21 4.02 7.05
C ARG A 130 -3.15 4.83 6.34
N LEU A 131 -2.49 5.68 7.11
CA LEU A 131 -1.29 6.37 6.68
C LEU A 131 -0.09 5.41 6.71
N GLU A 132 0.71 5.44 5.65
CA GLU A 132 1.98 4.72 5.57
C GLU A 132 3.09 5.73 5.22
N LYS A 133 4.14 5.78 6.04
CA LYS A 133 5.36 6.53 5.75
C LYS A 133 6.37 5.64 5.06
N ASP A 134 6.91 6.14 3.97
CA ASP A 134 7.87 5.44 3.15
C ASP A 134 9.05 6.35 2.82
N TRP A 135 10.22 5.77 2.58
CA TRP A 135 11.39 6.47 2.08
C TRP A 135 11.62 6.08 0.64
N TYR A 136 11.41 7.00 -0.26
CA TYR A 136 11.51 6.75 -1.69
C TYR A 136 12.14 7.95 -2.40
N ASP A 137 13.12 7.70 -3.28
CA ASP A 137 13.82 8.73 -4.05
C ASP A 137 14.38 9.86 -3.15
N ASN A 138 15.06 9.45 -2.07
CA ASN A 138 15.69 10.34 -1.08
C ASN A 138 14.75 11.34 -0.39
N LYS A 139 13.46 11.01 -0.29
CA LYS A 139 12.47 11.83 0.41
C LYS A 139 11.47 11.00 1.18
N GLU A 140 10.92 11.61 2.23
CA GLU A 140 9.76 11.07 2.93
C GLU A 140 8.53 11.15 2.03
N VAL A 141 7.84 10.04 1.87
CA VAL A 141 6.59 9.95 1.14
C VAL A 141 5.51 9.40 2.07
N LYS A 142 4.40 10.12 2.17
CA LYS A 142 3.20 9.67 2.89
C LYS A 142 2.20 9.11 1.90
N ARG A 143 1.71 7.91 2.16
CA ARG A 143 0.75 7.23 1.30
C ARG A 143 -0.44 6.75 2.12
N HIS A 144 -1.63 6.93 1.60
CA HIS A 144 -2.82 6.33 2.17
C HIS A 144 -3.04 4.97 1.51
N LYS A 145 -3.01 3.90 2.29
CA LYS A 145 -3.09 2.53 1.79
C LYS A 145 -4.11 1.70 2.53
N LEU A 146 -4.69 0.76 1.78
CA LEU A 146 -5.51 -0.30 2.36
C LEU A 146 -4.68 -1.10 3.37
N ALA A 147 -5.11 -1.10 4.63
CA ALA A 147 -4.51 -1.89 5.71
C ALA A 147 -5.03 -3.33 5.68
N TRP A 148 -6.36 -3.49 5.62
CA TRP A 148 -7.04 -4.78 5.53
C TRP A 148 -8.46 -4.65 5.01
N PHE A 149 -8.97 -5.77 4.50
CA PHE A 149 -10.37 -5.91 4.12
C PHE A 149 -11.27 -6.16 5.34
N ARG A 150 -12.50 -5.69 5.25
CA ARG A 150 -13.61 -5.93 6.19
C ARG A 150 -14.90 -6.17 5.42
N SER A 151 -15.95 -6.61 6.09
CA SER A 151 -17.29 -6.51 5.51
C SER A 151 -17.74 -5.05 5.48
N VAL A 152 -18.67 -4.72 4.59
CA VAL A 152 -19.24 -3.35 4.52
C VAL A 152 -19.86 -2.90 5.85
N GLU A 153 -20.43 -3.79 6.63
CA GLU A 153 -20.89 -3.45 7.97
C GLU A 153 -19.74 -3.26 8.97
N GLY A 154 -18.70 -4.10 8.84
CA GLY A 154 -17.55 -4.08 9.77
C GLY A 154 -16.62 -2.88 9.62
N ILE A 155 -16.86 -1.97 8.66
CA ILE A 155 -16.10 -0.72 8.56
C ILE A 155 -16.66 0.40 9.43
N LYS A 156 -17.92 0.30 9.87
CA LYS A 156 -18.61 1.39 10.60
C LYS A 156 -18.02 1.64 11.98
N ASP A 157 -17.61 0.57 12.64
CA ASP A 157 -17.09 0.58 14.01
C ASP A 157 -15.57 0.31 14.04
N ALA A 158 -14.90 0.39 12.89
CA ALA A 158 -13.48 0.10 12.81
C ALA A 158 -12.64 1.32 13.16
N ASP A 159 -11.77 1.16 14.15
CA ASP A 159 -10.77 2.17 14.48
C ASP A 159 -9.84 2.43 13.29
N ILE A 160 -9.41 3.68 13.15
CA ILE A 160 -8.36 4.04 12.20
C ILE A 160 -7.05 3.42 12.71
N PRO A 161 -6.40 2.55 11.88
CA PRO A 161 -5.17 1.92 12.30
C PRO A 161 -4.05 2.94 12.49
N GLU A 162 -3.13 2.62 13.41
CA GLU A 162 -1.91 3.40 13.59
C GLU A 162 -1.12 3.52 12.27
N GLU A 163 -0.40 4.61 12.17
CA GLU A 163 0.50 4.86 11.05
C GLU A 163 1.54 3.73 10.93
N ARG A 164 1.74 3.25 9.72
CA ARG A 164 2.77 2.26 9.43
C ARG A 164 4.04 2.94 8.90
N ILE A 165 5.16 2.53 9.44
CA ILE A 165 6.48 2.88 8.94
C ILE A 165 6.97 1.72 8.08
N THR A 166 7.36 1.99 6.82
CA THR A 166 7.97 0.96 5.96
C THR A 166 9.39 0.64 6.43
N LYS A 167 9.88 -0.53 6.04
CA LYS A 167 11.27 -0.91 6.33
C LYS A 167 12.26 0.10 5.76
N ALA A 168 12.03 0.60 4.55
CA ALA A 168 12.90 1.59 3.91
C ALA A 168 13.00 2.89 4.73
N TYR A 169 11.88 3.34 5.30
CA TYR A 169 11.87 4.53 6.16
C TYR A 169 12.55 4.26 7.51
N ASP A 170 12.31 3.10 8.12
CA ASP A 170 12.95 2.70 9.38
C ASP A 170 14.47 2.56 9.22
N ASP A 171 14.92 1.95 8.13
CA ASP A 171 16.34 1.82 7.81
C ASP A 171 16.99 3.21 7.61
N HIS A 172 16.31 4.14 6.89
CA HIS A 172 16.77 5.51 6.75
C HIS A 172 16.88 6.25 8.09
N LEU A 173 15.92 6.07 9.00
CA LEU A 173 15.98 6.67 10.34
C LEU A 173 17.16 6.13 11.15
N LYS A 174 17.46 4.84 11.06
CA LYS A 174 18.61 4.21 11.71
C LYS A 174 19.93 4.76 11.17
N GLU A 175 20.07 4.86 9.85
CA GLU A 175 21.26 5.44 9.21
C GLU A 175 21.47 6.91 9.65
N LYS A 176 20.41 7.69 9.65
CA LYS A 176 20.45 9.09 10.11
C LYS A 176 20.84 9.20 11.59
N ALA A 177 20.35 8.31 12.44
CA ALA A 177 20.71 8.27 13.86
C ALA A 177 22.19 7.92 14.05
N ILE A 178 22.72 6.98 13.27
CA ILE A 178 24.16 6.61 13.31
C ILE A 178 25.03 7.78 12.83
N MET A 179 24.65 8.48 11.76
CA MET A 179 25.36 9.65 11.26
C MET A 179 25.27 10.84 12.22
N GLY A 180 24.15 11.02 12.89
CA GLY A 180 23.95 12.08 13.88
C GLY A 180 24.57 11.77 15.25
N ALA A 181 24.80 10.48 15.56
CA ALA A 181 25.49 10.06 16.79
C ALA A 181 27.01 10.08 16.68
N ASN A 182 27.55 10.35 15.47
CA ASN A 182 28.93 10.71 15.28
C ASN A 182 29.04 12.26 15.21
N PRO A 183 29.15 12.96 16.34
CA PRO A 183 29.59 14.34 16.28
C PRO A 183 31.01 14.25 15.70
N ALA A 184 31.26 15.04 14.66
CA ALA A 184 32.56 15.22 14.07
C ALA A 184 33.52 15.74 15.18
N GLY A 185 34.01 14.79 15.92
CA GLY A 185 35.12 14.89 16.85
C GLY A 185 36.21 14.06 16.21
N THR A 186 36.92 14.67 15.26
CA THR A 186 38.27 14.32 14.93
C THR A 186 39.12 14.51 16.17
N ASP A 187 39.12 13.49 17.00
CA ASP A 187 40.28 13.15 17.80
C ASP A 187 40.64 11.73 17.45
N PHE A 188 41.11 11.53 16.24
CA PHE A 188 42.07 10.49 15.99
C PHE A 188 43.26 10.88 16.84
N MET A 189 43.38 10.13 17.96
CA MET A 189 44.51 10.23 18.86
C MET A 189 45.79 10.41 18.04
N SER A 190 46.41 11.60 18.18
CA SER A 190 47.84 11.76 17.99
C SER A 190 48.48 10.66 18.83
N ILE A 191 48.98 9.64 18.19
CA ILE A 191 49.95 8.74 18.83
C ILE A 191 51.11 9.64 19.16
N PRO A 192 51.52 9.78 20.44
CA PRO A 192 52.73 10.51 20.76
C PRO A 192 53.88 9.78 20.12
N ASP A 193 54.60 10.42 19.21
CA ASP A 193 55.90 10.01 18.80
C ASP A 193 56.79 9.98 20.06
N GLY A 194 57.23 8.81 20.44
CA GLY A 194 58.20 8.66 21.49
C GLY A 194 57.95 7.53 22.48
N ILE A 195 58.01 6.30 22.02
CA ILE A 195 58.45 5.16 22.85
C ILE A 195 59.41 4.34 21.99
N ASP A 196 60.65 4.78 21.95
CA ASP A 196 61.77 3.92 21.75
C ASP A 196 61.97 3.13 23.06
N GLU A 197 61.39 1.96 23.13
CA GLU A 197 61.81 0.96 24.13
C GLU A 197 62.30 -0.26 23.40
N GLU A 198 63.62 -0.38 23.48
CA GLU A 198 64.39 -1.53 23.08
C GLU A 198 63.82 -2.85 23.69
N LEU A 199 63.58 -3.82 22.84
CA LEU A 199 63.31 -5.19 23.27
C LEU A 199 64.62 -5.83 23.72
N PRO A 200 64.76 -6.30 24.95
CA PRO A 200 65.89 -7.13 25.32
C PRO A 200 65.63 -8.53 24.80
N PHE A 201 66.43 -8.95 23.89
CA PHE A 201 66.64 -10.37 23.61
C PHE A 201 67.40 -10.98 24.76
N ASN A 202 66.87 -12.04 25.36
CA ASN A 202 67.57 -13.24 25.83
C ASN A 202 66.57 -14.39 25.97
#